data_31d2992e36b2af3b1f7dd7b2ae69f5d5
#
_entry.id   31d2992e36b2af3b1f7dd7b2ae69f5d5
#
_cell.length_a   1.000
_cell.length_b   1.000
_cell.length_c   1.000
_cell.angle_alpha   90.00
_cell.angle_beta   90.00
_cell.angle_gamma   90.00
#
_symmetry.space_group_name_H-M   'P 1'
#
loop_
_entity.id
_entity.type
_entity.pdbx_description
1 polymer ?
#
loop_
_entity_poly.entity_id
_entity_poly.type
_entity_poly.pdbx_seq_one_letter_code
_entity_poly.pdbx_strand_id
1 'polypeptide(L)'
;MFRRKVGSALINKAIKEGSSSWSKEDLEDWSTDWTKRKRKFKKRNCSDRLEKVERMVSEYIRENISFICIKIENKEKRKNFEAKLISTVSNCKECRKSEHWLGNFCNKDRVVKSGLWQEQELWNEDICEEEFVELIELTKECK
;
A
#
# COMPACT_ATOMS: atom_id res chain seq x y z
N MET A 1 1.36 -2.37 7.77
CA MET A 1 2.40 -2.37 6.69
C MET A 1 2.11 -1.37 5.59
N PHE A 2 0.87 -1.27 5.09
CA PHE A 2 0.43 -0.34 4.02
C PHE A 2 0.76 1.14 4.32
N ARG A 3 0.29 1.70 5.43
CA ARG A 3 0.57 3.09 5.83
C ARG A 3 2.07 3.45 5.80
N ARG A 4 2.94 2.49 6.15
CA ARG A 4 4.40 2.70 6.11
C ARG A 4 4.91 2.91 4.69
N LYS A 5 4.39 2.16 3.72
CA LYS A 5 4.75 2.31 2.30
C LYS A 5 4.29 3.66 1.77
N VAL A 6 3.06 4.07 2.09
CA VAL A 6 2.51 5.37 1.70
C VAL A 6 3.37 6.51 2.27
N GLY A 7 3.70 6.47 3.58
CA GLY A 7 4.53 7.50 4.20
C GLY A 7 5.95 7.57 3.62
N SER A 8 6.58 6.40 3.36
CA SER A 8 7.88 6.38 2.68
C SER A 8 7.81 7.00 1.28
N ALA A 9 6.74 6.73 0.54
CA ALA A 9 6.56 7.29 -0.80
C ALA A 9 6.30 8.81 -0.77
N LEU A 10 5.53 9.31 0.21
CA LEU A 10 5.31 10.75 0.41
C LEU A 10 6.62 11.49 0.72
N ILE A 11 7.42 10.96 1.65
CA ILE A 11 8.72 11.55 1.99
C ILE A 11 9.66 11.52 0.78
N ASN A 12 9.78 10.37 0.09
CA ASN A 12 10.63 10.23 -1.09
C ASN A 12 10.21 11.17 -2.22
N LYS A 13 8.91 11.32 -2.46
CA LYS A 13 8.39 12.25 -3.45
C LYS A 13 8.84 13.67 -3.12
N ALA A 14 8.61 14.11 -1.88
CA ALA A 14 8.99 15.45 -1.44
C ALA A 14 10.50 15.71 -1.56
N ILE A 15 11.34 14.74 -1.21
CA ILE A 15 12.80 14.84 -1.37
C ILE A 15 13.18 14.98 -2.86
N LYS A 16 12.59 14.18 -3.75
CA LYS A 16 12.87 14.24 -5.19
C LYS A 16 12.39 15.56 -5.83
N GLU A 17 11.32 16.13 -5.33
CA GLU A 17 10.79 17.42 -5.77
C GLU A 17 11.54 18.62 -5.14
N GLY A 18 12.63 18.38 -4.42
CA GLY A 18 13.51 19.42 -3.88
C GLY A 18 12.98 20.09 -2.59
N SER A 19 12.05 19.46 -1.89
CA SER A 19 11.57 19.97 -0.61
C SER A 19 12.64 19.90 0.47
N SER A 20 13.03 21.04 1.02
CA SER A 20 13.94 21.14 2.18
C SER A 20 13.32 20.66 3.49
N SER A 21 12.01 20.38 3.51
CA SER A 21 11.27 19.99 4.71
C SER A 21 11.52 18.53 5.12
N TRP A 22 12.00 17.68 4.22
CA TRP A 22 12.21 16.25 4.44
C TRP A 22 13.62 15.82 4.06
N SER A 23 14.19 14.86 4.80
CA SER A 23 15.53 14.32 4.62
C SER A 23 15.53 12.79 4.47
N LYS A 24 16.65 12.23 4.04
CA LYS A 24 16.85 10.78 4.03
C LYS A 24 16.77 10.17 5.43
N GLU A 25 17.16 10.92 6.46
CA GLU A 25 17.07 10.48 7.85
C GLU A 25 15.60 10.34 8.29
N ASP A 26 14.72 11.26 7.89
CA ASP A 26 13.28 11.15 8.13
C ASP A 26 12.69 9.90 7.47
N LEU A 27 13.16 9.56 6.27
CA LEU A 27 12.74 8.36 5.55
C LEU A 27 13.21 7.08 6.27
N GLU A 28 14.44 7.04 6.75
CA GLU A 28 14.98 5.92 7.52
C GLU A 28 14.22 5.75 8.83
N ASP A 29 13.98 6.83 9.54
CA ASP A 29 13.23 6.84 10.79
C ASP A 29 11.79 6.36 10.56
N TRP A 30 11.11 6.84 9.52
CA TRP A 30 9.78 6.37 9.16
C TRP A 30 9.75 4.87 8.78
N SER A 31 10.76 4.40 8.05
CA SER A 31 10.85 3.01 7.56
C SER A 31 11.21 2.02 8.66
N THR A 32 11.72 2.48 9.81
CA THR A 32 12.13 1.63 10.92
C THR A 32 10.90 0.94 11.57
N ASP A 33 11.11 -0.28 12.07
CA ASP A 33 10.06 -1.05 12.75
C ASP A 33 9.50 -0.30 13.98
N TRP A 34 8.18 -0.41 14.20
CA TRP A 34 7.46 0.32 15.26
C TRP A 34 8.03 0.09 16.65
N THR A 35 8.48 -1.11 16.96
CA THR A 35 9.06 -1.45 18.27
C THR A 35 10.43 -0.81 18.47
N LYS A 36 11.24 -0.80 17.42
CA LYS A 36 12.54 -0.09 17.39
C LYS A 36 12.33 1.41 17.37
N ARG A 37 11.30 1.87 16.69
CA ARG A 37 10.87 3.26 16.60
C ARG A 37 10.54 3.83 17.99
N LYS A 38 9.66 3.19 18.77
CA LYS A 38 9.33 3.63 20.14
C LYS A 38 10.57 3.84 21.02
N ARG A 39 11.60 3.00 20.91
CA ARG A 39 12.86 3.16 21.68
C ARG A 39 13.72 4.33 21.18
N LYS A 40 13.78 4.53 19.85
CA LYS A 40 14.57 5.59 19.22
C LYS A 40 13.97 6.98 19.50
N PHE A 41 12.63 7.08 19.51
CA PHE A 41 11.90 8.33 19.73
C PHE A 41 11.93 8.84 21.17
N LYS A 42 11.89 7.93 22.14
CA LYS A 42 12.10 8.31 23.55
C LYS A 42 13.44 9.02 23.78
N LYS A 43 14.41 8.81 22.84
CA LYS A 43 15.76 9.39 22.93
C LYS A 43 15.97 10.70 22.15
N ARG A 44 15.11 11.04 21.16
CA ARG A 44 15.42 12.10 20.17
C ARG A 44 14.44 13.28 20.06
N ASN A 45 13.39 13.37 20.87
CA ASN A 45 12.34 14.40 20.70
C ASN A 45 11.78 14.51 19.26
N CYS A 46 11.75 13.42 18.48
CA CYS A 46 11.32 13.39 17.08
C CYS A 46 9.81 13.17 16.89
N SER A 47 9.01 13.37 17.96
CA SER A 47 7.56 13.14 17.96
C SER A 47 6.86 13.91 16.84
N ASP A 48 7.13 15.21 16.74
CA ASP A 48 6.38 16.14 15.87
C ASP A 48 6.51 15.83 14.37
N ARG A 49 7.72 15.42 13.94
CA ARG A 49 7.95 15.10 12.52
C ARG A 49 7.19 13.85 12.08
N LEU A 50 7.12 12.84 12.93
CA LEU A 50 6.38 11.62 12.64
C LEU A 50 4.89 11.82 12.69
N GLU A 51 4.40 12.61 13.63
CA GLU A 51 3.00 12.99 13.68
C GLU A 51 2.60 13.74 12.40
N LYS A 52 3.50 14.55 11.86
CA LYS A 52 3.30 15.21 10.57
C LYS A 52 3.19 14.18 9.44
N VAL A 53 4.07 13.16 9.39
CA VAL A 53 3.98 12.09 8.40
C VAL A 53 2.69 11.28 8.57
N GLU A 54 2.30 10.95 9.81
CA GLU A 54 1.05 10.22 10.07
C GLU A 54 -0.18 10.99 9.61
N ARG A 55 -0.21 12.31 9.77
CA ARG A 55 -1.27 13.17 9.24
C ARG A 55 -1.29 13.15 7.72
N MET A 56 -0.15 13.39 7.06
CA MET A 56 -0.02 13.34 5.60
C MET A 56 -0.49 11.99 5.03
N VAL A 57 -0.12 10.88 5.68
CA VAL A 57 -0.58 9.53 5.29
C VAL A 57 -2.08 9.39 5.44
N SER A 58 -2.66 9.92 6.52
CA SER A 58 -4.10 9.85 6.77
C SER A 58 -4.90 10.68 5.77
N GLU A 59 -4.41 11.87 5.44
CA GLU A 59 -4.97 12.75 4.42
C GLU A 59 -4.91 12.08 3.04
N TYR A 60 -3.72 11.60 2.64
CA TYR A 60 -3.56 10.91 1.36
C TYR A 60 -4.50 9.72 1.22
N ILE A 61 -4.62 8.87 2.24
CA ILE A 61 -5.49 7.69 2.22
C ILE A 61 -6.96 8.13 2.07
N ARG A 62 -7.39 9.15 2.81
CA ARG A 62 -8.77 9.64 2.78
C ARG A 62 -9.15 10.22 1.42
N GLU A 63 -8.22 10.93 0.78
CA GLU A 63 -8.47 11.65 -0.46
C GLU A 63 -8.31 10.77 -1.71
N ASN A 64 -7.45 9.74 -1.66
CA ASN A 64 -7.03 9.02 -2.86
C ASN A 64 -7.38 7.52 -2.85
N ILE A 65 -7.92 6.98 -1.75
CA ILE A 65 -8.18 5.55 -1.64
C ILE A 65 -9.61 5.32 -1.20
N SER A 66 -10.34 4.60 -2.03
CA SER A 66 -11.62 3.99 -1.69
C SER A 66 -11.45 2.49 -1.49
N PHE A 67 -12.39 1.85 -0.81
CA PHE A 67 -12.40 0.41 -0.60
C PHE A 67 -13.80 -0.15 -0.76
N ILE A 68 -13.86 -1.40 -1.19
CA ILE A 68 -15.07 -2.19 -1.26
C ILE A 68 -14.87 -3.40 -0.34
N CYS A 69 -15.87 -3.72 0.47
CA CYS A 69 -15.84 -4.90 1.32
C CYS A 69 -16.74 -5.98 0.72
N ILE A 70 -16.20 -7.17 0.55
CA ILE A 70 -16.94 -8.36 0.13
C ILE A 70 -16.94 -9.35 1.29
N LYS A 71 -18.11 -9.78 1.73
CA LYS A 71 -18.23 -10.75 2.82
C LYS A 71 -17.96 -12.15 2.26
N ILE A 72 -16.91 -12.79 2.75
CA ILE A 72 -16.58 -14.20 2.44
C ILE A 72 -16.34 -14.89 3.78
N GLU A 73 -17.27 -15.76 4.19
CA GLU A 73 -17.23 -16.41 5.51
C GLU A 73 -16.11 -17.46 5.59
N ASN A 74 -15.94 -18.26 4.54
CA ASN A 74 -14.90 -19.28 4.48
C ASN A 74 -13.51 -18.64 4.37
N LYS A 75 -12.66 -18.88 5.36
CA LYS A 75 -11.31 -18.30 5.48
C LYS A 75 -10.38 -18.71 4.33
N GLU A 76 -10.41 -19.96 3.93
CA GLU A 76 -9.52 -20.45 2.87
C GLU A 76 -9.94 -19.89 1.52
N LYS A 77 -11.24 -19.83 1.25
CA LYS A 77 -11.80 -19.20 0.05
C LYS A 77 -11.44 -17.72 -0.02
N ARG A 78 -11.56 -17.00 1.10
CA ARG A 78 -11.18 -15.57 1.18
C ARG A 78 -9.71 -15.35 0.83
N LYS A 79 -8.81 -16.19 1.36
CA LYS A 79 -7.38 -16.10 1.06
C LYS A 79 -7.09 -16.44 -0.41
N ASN A 80 -7.77 -17.44 -0.96
CA ASN A 80 -7.62 -17.80 -2.37
C ASN A 80 -8.03 -16.65 -3.29
N PHE A 81 -9.20 -16.04 -3.04
CA PHE A 81 -9.63 -14.87 -3.81
C PHE A 81 -8.68 -13.69 -3.65
N GLU A 82 -8.20 -13.41 -2.43
CA GLU A 82 -7.22 -12.33 -2.20
C GLU A 82 -5.96 -12.56 -3.04
N ALA A 83 -5.37 -13.75 -2.98
CA ALA A 83 -4.15 -14.10 -3.69
C ALA A 83 -4.34 -13.99 -5.22
N LYS A 84 -5.41 -14.58 -5.74
CA LYS A 84 -5.69 -14.60 -7.19
C LYS A 84 -6.04 -13.22 -7.72
N LEU A 85 -6.81 -12.40 -7.00
CA LEU A 85 -7.10 -11.03 -7.41
C LEU A 85 -5.82 -10.16 -7.48
N ILE A 86 -4.95 -10.28 -6.48
CA ILE A 86 -3.66 -9.57 -6.47
C ILE A 86 -2.82 -10.01 -7.67
N SER A 87 -2.75 -11.32 -7.93
CA SER A 87 -2.01 -11.88 -9.05
C SER A 87 -2.57 -11.39 -10.40
N THR A 88 -3.86 -11.52 -10.61
CA THR A 88 -4.54 -11.10 -11.85
C THR A 88 -4.27 -9.63 -12.17
N VAL A 89 -4.42 -8.74 -11.18
CA VAL A 89 -4.15 -7.32 -11.40
C VAL A 89 -2.67 -7.07 -11.67
N SER A 90 -1.76 -7.76 -10.98
CA SER A 90 -0.32 -7.60 -11.18
C SER A 90 0.18 -8.16 -12.52
N ASN A 91 -0.49 -9.15 -13.09
CA ASN A 91 -0.21 -9.73 -14.41
C ASN A 91 -0.85 -8.93 -15.56
N CYS A 92 -1.88 -8.13 -15.27
CA CYS A 92 -2.63 -7.40 -16.29
C CYS A 92 -1.74 -6.39 -17.02
N LYS A 93 -1.67 -6.51 -18.34
CA LYS A 93 -0.90 -5.59 -19.19
C LYS A 93 -1.64 -4.28 -19.47
N GLU A 94 -2.95 -4.25 -19.27
CA GLU A 94 -3.82 -3.10 -19.52
C GLU A 94 -3.96 -2.23 -18.26
N CYS A 95 -4.01 -2.87 -17.06
CA CYS A 95 -4.13 -2.22 -15.77
C CYS A 95 -2.81 -1.60 -15.29
N ARG A 96 -2.25 -0.68 -16.10
CA ARG A 96 -0.96 -0.06 -15.75
C ARG A 96 -1.13 1.05 -14.73
N LYS A 97 -0.15 1.16 -13.83
CA LYS A 97 -0.06 2.29 -12.90
C LYS A 97 0.09 3.61 -13.64
N SER A 98 -0.54 4.66 -13.13
CA SER A 98 -0.37 6.02 -13.62
C SER A 98 1.06 6.52 -13.37
N GLU A 99 1.57 7.40 -14.24
CA GLU A 99 2.85 8.09 -14.02
C GLU A 99 2.84 8.93 -12.73
N HIS A 100 1.66 9.46 -12.37
CA HIS A 100 1.47 10.26 -11.15
C HIS A 100 1.18 9.43 -9.90
N TRP A 101 1.14 8.10 -10.02
CA TRP A 101 0.87 7.24 -8.87
C TRP A 101 1.95 7.37 -7.80
N LEU A 102 1.53 7.69 -6.58
CA LEU A 102 2.47 7.89 -5.45
C LEU A 102 3.39 6.69 -5.20
N GLY A 103 2.94 5.48 -5.49
CA GLY A 103 3.73 4.26 -5.34
C GLY A 103 5.00 4.22 -6.20
N ASN A 104 5.13 5.06 -7.23
CA ASN A 104 6.37 5.22 -8.00
C ASN A 104 7.54 5.74 -7.16
N PHE A 105 7.25 6.35 -6.02
CA PHE A 105 8.23 6.86 -5.06
C PHE A 105 8.44 5.91 -3.88
N CYS A 106 7.81 4.73 -3.88
CA CYS A 106 7.98 3.75 -2.82
C CYS A 106 9.41 3.19 -2.83
N ASN A 107 9.97 2.91 -1.65
CA ASN A 107 11.28 2.28 -1.49
C ASN A 107 11.25 0.75 -1.64
N LYS A 108 10.14 0.20 -2.13
CA LYS A 108 9.93 -1.23 -2.35
C LYS A 108 9.79 -1.51 -3.84
N ASP A 109 10.80 -2.14 -4.43
CA ASP A 109 10.83 -2.46 -5.87
C ASP A 109 9.60 -3.23 -6.34
N ARG A 110 9.12 -4.20 -5.53
CA ARG A 110 7.93 -4.98 -5.88
C ARG A 110 6.68 -4.12 -5.99
N VAL A 111 6.52 -3.12 -5.12
CA VAL A 111 5.44 -2.14 -5.19
C VAL A 111 5.55 -1.33 -6.47
N VAL A 112 6.73 -0.76 -6.73
CA VAL A 112 6.97 0.05 -7.92
C VAL A 112 6.73 -0.73 -9.21
N LYS A 113 7.18 -1.99 -9.27
CA LYS A 113 7.04 -2.84 -10.47
C LYS A 113 5.62 -3.30 -10.72
N SER A 114 4.91 -3.73 -9.67
CA SER A 114 3.54 -4.25 -9.80
C SER A 114 2.47 -3.18 -10.02
N GLY A 115 2.71 -1.94 -9.64
CA GLY A 115 1.67 -0.92 -9.59
C GLY A 115 0.69 -1.09 -8.42
N LEU A 116 0.96 -1.99 -7.49
CA LEU A 116 0.13 -2.30 -6.33
C LEU A 116 0.87 -1.98 -5.02
N TRP A 117 0.13 -1.56 -3.99
CA TRP A 117 0.68 -1.38 -2.64
C TRP A 117 0.98 -2.71 -1.92
N GLN A 118 1.08 -3.80 -2.67
CA GLN A 118 1.34 -5.16 -2.17
C GLN A 118 2.75 -5.65 -2.54
N GLU A 119 3.24 -6.65 -1.79
CA GLU A 119 4.52 -7.31 -2.03
C GLU A 119 4.38 -8.84 -2.11
N GLN A 120 3.23 -9.37 -1.65
CA GLN A 120 2.93 -10.80 -1.66
C GLN A 120 1.90 -11.10 -2.74
N GLU A 121 1.80 -12.35 -3.15
CA GLU A 121 0.84 -12.88 -4.12
C GLU A 121 0.91 -12.21 -5.51
N LEU A 122 1.99 -11.50 -5.81
CA LEU A 122 2.23 -10.86 -7.10
C LEU A 122 2.72 -11.90 -8.12
N TRP A 123 2.17 -11.82 -9.34
CA TRP A 123 2.60 -12.61 -10.50
C TRP A 123 2.48 -14.13 -10.30
N ASN A 124 1.52 -14.56 -9.50
CA ASN A 124 1.16 -15.96 -9.30
C ASN A 124 0.07 -16.38 -10.31
N GLU A 125 -0.82 -17.27 -9.90
CA GLU A 125 -1.94 -17.74 -10.67
C GLU A 125 -3.08 -16.72 -10.71
N ASP A 126 -3.62 -16.47 -11.89
CA ASP A 126 -4.75 -15.57 -12.07
C ASP A 126 -6.07 -16.22 -11.63
N ILE A 127 -7.07 -15.39 -11.36
CA ILE A 127 -8.43 -15.85 -11.11
C ILE A 127 -9.01 -16.46 -12.38
N CYS A 128 -9.59 -17.65 -12.31
CA CYS A 128 -10.28 -18.24 -13.45
C CYS A 128 -11.69 -17.66 -13.62
N GLU A 129 -12.32 -17.95 -14.76
CA GLU A 129 -13.63 -17.40 -15.10
C GLU A 129 -14.71 -17.81 -14.09
N GLU A 130 -14.73 -19.08 -13.66
CA GLU A 130 -15.68 -19.60 -12.69
C GLU A 130 -15.56 -18.90 -11.34
N GLU A 131 -14.34 -18.73 -10.86
CA GLU A 131 -14.04 -18.03 -9.61
C GLU A 131 -14.42 -16.54 -9.70
N PHE A 132 -14.22 -15.93 -10.87
CA PHE A 132 -14.59 -14.53 -11.10
C PHE A 132 -16.11 -14.35 -11.10
N VAL A 133 -16.85 -15.24 -11.74
CA VAL A 133 -18.33 -15.23 -11.70
C VAL A 133 -18.83 -15.37 -10.27
N GLU A 134 -18.26 -16.32 -9.51
CA GLU A 134 -18.60 -16.49 -8.09
C GLU A 134 -18.33 -15.21 -7.26
N LEU A 135 -17.21 -14.56 -7.49
CA LEU A 135 -16.87 -13.30 -6.82
C LEU A 135 -17.92 -12.20 -7.15
N ILE A 136 -18.35 -12.10 -8.40
CA ILE A 136 -19.41 -11.16 -8.81
C ILE A 136 -20.72 -11.45 -8.07
N GLU A 137 -21.08 -12.71 -7.90
CA GLU A 137 -22.31 -13.09 -7.18
C GLU A 137 -22.21 -12.65 -5.72
N LEU A 138 -21.08 -12.90 -5.05
CA LEU A 138 -20.85 -12.45 -3.68
C LEU A 138 -20.93 -10.93 -3.52
N THR A 139 -20.60 -10.15 -4.55
CA THR A 139 -20.74 -8.69 -4.50
C THR A 139 -22.20 -8.23 -4.53
N LYS A 140 -23.09 -9.01 -5.15
CA LYS A 140 -24.54 -8.68 -5.21
C LYS A 140 -25.25 -8.89 -3.87
N GLU A 141 -24.73 -9.78 -3.03
CA GLU A 141 -25.27 -10.05 -1.68
C GLU A 141 -24.90 -8.97 -0.65
N CYS A 142 -23.96 -8.10 -0.99
CA CYS A 142 -23.43 -7.05 -0.10
C CYS A 142 -24.20 -5.70 -0.19
N LYS A 143 -25.46 -5.72 -0.64
CA LYS A 143 -26.33 -4.53 -0.73
C LYS A 143 -27.17 -4.34 0.53
#